data_2cf3c5cf95a782a390d6798cdbf8e37b
#
_entry.id   2cf3c5cf95a782a390d6798cdbf8e37b
#
_cell.length_a   1.000
_cell.length_b   1.000
_cell.length_c   1.000
_cell.angle_alpha   90.00
_cell.angle_beta   90.00
_cell.angle_gamma   90.00
#
_symmetry.space_group_name_H-M   'P 1'
#
loop_
_entity.id
_entity.type
_entity.pdbx_description
1 polymer ?
#
loop_
_entity_poly.entity_id
_entity_poly.type
_entity_poly.pdbx_seq_one_letter_code
_entity_poly.pdbx_strand_id
1 'polypeptide(L)'
;ALGCDLILASDAASMSPPIQRGVVPESGGTWLLPRLIGWHKACEVAMLGEKLRADDLLRLGLVNRVVPAEEFPDALREWAAQLARQAPLAMRATKRTMRLGLDTTFDANAHHVMAEFYGLTRTKDFAEGVAAFVEKREPQYEGR
;
A
#
# COMPACT_ATOMS: atom_id res chain seq x y z
N ALA A 1 5.33 -8.63 -5.81
CA ALA A 1 5.09 -7.18 -5.71
C ALA A 1 3.69 -6.86 -5.17
N LEU A 2 2.61 -7.45 -5.69
CA LEU A 2 1.21 -7.15 -5.29
C LEU A 2 0.91 -7.32 -3.79
N GLY A 3 1.72 -8.05 -3.05
CA GLY A 3 1.62 -8.17 -1.58
C GLY A 3 2.24 -7.00 -0.79
N CYS A 4 2.91 -6.07 -1.46
CA CYS A 4 3.44 -4.85 -0.85
C CYS A 4 2.33 -3.82 -0.65
N ASP A 5 2.49 -2.93 0.33
CA ASP A 5 1.49 -1.92 0.66
C ASP A 5 1.53 -0.73 -0.31
N LEU A 6 2.72 -0.39 -0.80
CA LEU A 6 2.96 0.65 -1.81
C LEU A 6 3.90 0.11 -2.88
N ILE A 7 3.62 0.45 -4.13
CA ILE A 7 4.38 -0.05 -5.29
C ILE A 7 4.71 1.13 -6.21
N LEU A 8 6.01 1.35 -6.39
CA LEU A 8 6.57 2.20 -7.43
C LEU A 8 7.01 1.32 -8.58
N ALA A 9 6.72 1.69 -9.80
CA ALA A 9 7.18 1.01 -11.00
C ALA A 9 7.96 1.96 -11.91
N SER A 10 8.92 1.42 -12.67
CA SER A 10 9.46 2.15 -13.83
C SER A 10 8.51 2.01 -15.02
N ASP A 11 8.60 2.91 -15.96
CA ASP A 11 7.87 2.85 -17.24
C ASP A 11 8.19 1.62 -18.08
N ALA A 12 9.37 1.01 -17.88
CA ALA A 12 9.78 -0.25 -18.46
C ALA A 12 9.16 -1.50 -17.79
N ALA A 13 8.50 -1.33 -16.63
CA ALA A 13 7.91 -2.45 -15.89
C ALA A 13 6.75 -3.09 -16.65
N SER A 14 6.59 -4.40 -16.46
CA SER A 14 5.44 -5.12 -17.00
C SER A 14 5.08 -6.32 -16.13
N MET A 15 3.83 -6.77 -16.23
CA MET A 15 3.32 -7.97 -15.58
C MET A 15 2.64 -8.85 -16.64
N SER A 16 2.90 -10.15 -16.59
CA SER A 16 2.21 -11.13 -17.43
C SER A 16 1.71 -12.27 -16.55
N PRO A 17 0.40 -12.47 -16.42
CA PRO A 17 -0.16 -13.62 -15.71
C PRO A 17 0.27 -14.94 -16.39
N PRO A 18 0.49 -16.02 -15.62
CA PRO A 18 1.11 -17.24 -16.17
C PRO A 18 0.13 -18.20 -16.85
N ILE A 19 -1.13 -17.80 -17.06
CA ILE A 19 -2.19 -18.68 -17.62
C ILE A 19 -1.79 -19.31 -18.94
N GLN A 20 -1.08 -18.58 -19.80
CA GLN A 20 -0.58 -19.08 -21.10
C GLN A 20 0.46 -20.21 -20.94
N ARG A 21 1.00 -20.42 -19.73
CA ARG A 21 1.91 -21.52 -19.39
C ARG A 21 1.19 -22.70 -18.76
N GLY A 22 -0.16 -22.67 -18.71
CA GLY A 22 -0.98 -23.74 -18.15
C GLY A 22 -1.02 -23.78 -16.61
N VAL A 23 -0.65 -22.67 -15.93
CA VAL A 23 -0.65 -22.59 -14.46
C VAL A 23 -1.45 -21.39 -13.97
N VAL A 24 -1.93 -21.49 -12.74
CA VAL A 24 -2.65 -20.39 -12.07
C VAL A 24 -1.68 -19.30 -11.62
N PRO A 25 -2.12 -18.04 -11.43
CA PRO A 25 -1.35 -17.00 -10.75
C PRO A 25 -1.13 -17.39 -9.28
N GLU A 26 -0.08 -18.18 -9.04
CA GLU A 26 0.36 -18.56 -7.70
C GLU A 26 0.87 -17.33 -6.92
N SER A 27 1.55 -17.48 -5.84
CA SER A 27 2.08 -16.35 -5.05
C SER A 27 1.04 -15.31 -4.61
N GLY A 28 -0.22 -15.75 -4.43
CA GLY A 28 -1.33 -14.92 -3.97
C GLY A 28 -2.06 -14.13 -5.07
N GLY A 29 -1.71 -14.28 -6.34
CA GLY A 29 -2.34 -13.54 -7.44
C GLY A 29 -3.86 -13.72 -7.50
N THR A 30 -4.35 -14.95 -7.34
CA THR A 30 -5.80 -15.26 -7.35
C THR A 30 -6.55 -14.66 -6.15
N TRP A 31 -5.87 -14.39 -5.05
CA TRP A 31 -6.47 -13.77 -3.85
C TRP A 31 -6.39 -12.24 -3.89
N LEU A 32 -5.25 -11.70 -4.36
CA LEU A 32 -5.00 -10.26 -4.37
C LEU A 32 -5.73 -9.53 -5.50
N LEU A 33 -5.68 -10.05 -6.73
CA LEU A 33 -6.26 -9.36 -7.89
C LEU A 33 -7.74 -9.00 -7.70
N PRO A 34 -8.65 -9.93 -7.31
CA PRO A 34 -10.06 -9.56 -7.14
C PRO A 34 -10.30 -8.51 -6.05
N ARG A 35 -9.43 -8.46 -5.04
CA ARG A 35 -9.52 -7.46 -3.96
C ARG A 35 -9.00 -6.09 -4.37
N LEU A 36 -7.99 -6.05 -5.23
CA LEU A 36 -7.38 -4.81 -5.69
C LEU A 36 -8.14 -4.13 -6.82
N ILE A 37 -8.64 -4.92 -7.80
CA ILE A 37 -9.22 -4.38 -9.05
C ILE A 37 -10.64 -4.88 -9.34
N GLY A 38 -11.26 -5.58 -8.40
CA GLY A 38 -12.60 -6.14 -8.54
C GLY A 38 -12.64 -7.39 -9.42
N TRP A 39 -13.75 -8.16 -9.31
CA TRP A 39 -13.87 -9.49 -9.89
C TRP A 39 -13.68 -9.52 -11.41
N HIS A 40 -14.46 -8.71 -12.14
CA HIS A 40 -14.44 -8.78 -13.61
C HIS A 40 -13.08 -8.41 -14.20
N LYS A 41 -12.43 -7.36 -13.67
CA LYS A 41 -11.13 -6.95 -14.15
C LYS A 41 -10.03 -7.94 -13.76
N ALA A 42 -10.14 -8.54 -12.59
CA ALA A 42 -9.23 -9.59 -12.15
C ALA A 42 -9.33 -10.84 -13.05
N CYS A 43 -10.57 -11.24 -13.43
CA CYS A 43 -10.79 -12.35 -14.37
C CYS A 43 -10.21 -12.04 -15.75
N GLU A 44 -10.46 -10.84 -16.30
CA GLU A 44 -9.89 -10.40 -17.57
C GLU A 44 -8.36 -10.52 -17.55
N VAL A 45 -7.71 -9.91 -16.55
CA VAL A 45 -6.26 -9.94 -16.39
C VAL A 45 -5.74 -11.37 -16.24
N ALA A 46 -6.32 -12.16 -15.32
CA ALA A 46 -5.80 -13.48 -14.99
C ALA A 46 -6.06 -14.53 -16.07
N MET A 47 -7.24 -14.48 -16.74
CA MET A 47 -7.67 -15.51 -17.68
C MET A 47 -7.24 -15.24 -19.12
N LEU A 48 -7.17 -13.97 -19.56
CA LEU A 48 -6.66 -13.64 -20.87
C LEU A 48 -5.13 -13.67 -20.93
N GLY A 49 -4.47 -13.39 -19.81
CA GLY A 49 -3.02 -13.50 -19.67
C GLY A 49 -2.24 -12.50 -20.52
N GLU A 50 -2.87 -11.41 -20.91
CA GLU A 50 -2.21 -10.36 -21.68
C GLU A 50 -1.11 -9.67 -20.86
N LYS A 51 -0.07 -9.22 -21.55
CA LYS A 51 1.02 -8.47 -20.94
C LYS A 51 0.52 -7.06 -20.61
N LEU A 52 0.48 -6.71 -19.34
CA LEU A 52 0.20 -5.37 -18.84
C LEU A 52 1.51 -4.57 -18.77
N ARG A 53 1.53 -3.38 -19.32
CA ARG A 53 2.63 -2.41 -19.20
C ARG A 53 2.44 -1.54 -17.95
N ALA A 54 3.45 -0.76 -17.61
CA ALA A 54 3.44 0.11 -16.44
C ALA A 54 2.19 1.01 -16.36
N ASP A 55 1.80 1.63 -17.49
CA ASP A 55 0.61 2.48 -17.56
C ASP A 55 -0.70 1.71 -17.32
N ASP A 56 -0.78 0.46 -17.79
CA ASP A 56 -1.92 -0.41 -17.51
C ASP A 56 -2.00 -0.74 -16.01
N LEU A 57 -0.85 -1.05 -15.41
CA LEU A 57 -0.76 -1.33 -13.97
C LEU A 57 -1.18 -0.12 -13.14
N LEU A 58 -0.77 1.10 -13.53
CA LEU A 58 -1.17 2.34 -12.90
C LEU A 58 -2.67 2.59 -13.04
N ARG A 59 -3.19 2.48 -14.26
CA ARG A 59 -4.63 2.67 -14.56
C ARG A 59 -5.52 1.68 -13.81
N LEU A 60 -5.05 0.45 -13.60
CA LEU A 60 -5.74 -0.58 -12.84
C LEU A 60 -5.58 -0.41 -11.31
N GLY A 61 -4.72 0.48 -10.84
CA GLY A 61 -4.45 0.63 -9.41
C GLY A 61 -3.59 -0.50 -8.82
N LEU A 62 -2.90 -1.28 -9.66
CA LEU A 62 -1.97 -2.32 -9.22
C LEU A 62 -0.60 -1.77 -8.83
N VAL A 63 -0.27 -0.56 -9.26
CA VAL A 63 0.88 0.23 -8.79
C VAL A 63 0.42 1.64 -8.45
N ASN A 64 1.12 2.28 -7.50
CA ASN A 64 0.76 3.62 -7.02
C ASN A 64 1.33 4.73 -7.89
N ARG A 65 2.51 4.51 -8.47
CA ARG A 65 3.23 5.49 -9.28
C ARG A 65 4.03 4.79 -10.38
N VAL A 66 4.18 5.47 -11.50
CA VAL A 66 5.10 5.11 -12.59
C VAL A 66 6.03 6.29 -12.82
N VAL A 67 7.32 6.01 -12.97
CA VAL A 67 8.35 7.01 -13.26
C VAL A 67 9.26 6.52 -14.37
N PRO A 68 9.98 7.40 -15.10
CA PRO A 68 11.01 7.00 -16.04
C PRO A 68 12.05 6.09 -15.38
N ALA A 69 12.58 5.12 -16.13
CA ALA A 69 13.52 4.14 -15.57
C ALA A 69 14.78 4.78 -14.99
N GLU A 70 15.27 5.84 -15.62
CA GLU A 70 16.42 6.64 -15.17
C GLU A 70 16.16 7.38 -13.86
N GLU A 71 14.91 7.77 -13.58
CA GLU A 71 14.52 8.49 -12.36
C GLU A 71 14.16 7.53 -11.21
N PHE A 72 13.96 6.25 -11.51
CA PHE A 72 13.43 5.26 -10.55
C PHE A 72 14.23 5.19 -9.24
N PRO A 73 15.59 5.15 -9.23
CA PRO A 73 16.34 5.07 -7.98
C PRO A 73 16.16 6.29 -7.08
N ASP A 74 16.05 7.48 -7.64
CA ASP A 74 15.88 8.72 -6.88
C ASP A 74 14.44 8.84 -6.36
N ALA A 75 13.45 8.60 -7.20
CA ALA A 75 12.03 8.59 -6.83
C ALA A 75 11.74 7.55 -5.72
N LEU A 76 12.39 6.37 -5.78
CA LEU A 76 12.25 5.36 -4.74
C LEU A 76 12.83 5.84 -3.40
N ARG A 77 14.02 6.45 -3.41
CA ARG A 77 14.64 7.00 -2.19
C ARG A 77 13.81 8.12 -1.59
N GLU A 78 13.32 9.03 -2.42
CA GLU A 78 12.47 10.14 -1.97
C GLU A 78 11.18 9.63 -1.33
N TRP A 79 10.50 8.70 -1.99
CA TRP A 79 9.23 8.17 -1.49
C TRP A 79 9.41 7.33 -0.22
N ALA A 80 10.47 6.53 -0.15
CA ALA A 80 10.84 5.82 1.07
C ALA A 80 11.17 6.78 2.23
N ALA A 81 11.90 7.87 1.97
CA ALA A 81 12.18 8.90 2.96
C ALA A 81 10.92 9.62 3.43
N GLN A 82 9.95 9.87 2.54
CA GLN A 82 8.65 10.43 2.91
C GLN A 82 7.90 9.51 3.88
N LEU A 83 7.91 8.19 3.65
CA LEU A 83 7.32 7.21 4.56
C LEU A 83 8.07 7.14 5.89
N ALA A 84 9.40 7.18 5.86
CA ALA A 84 10.24 7.11 7.06
C ALA A 84 10.06 8.31 8.01
N ARG A 85 9.58 9.45 7.50
CA ARG A 85 9.24 10.62 8.31
C ARG A 85 7.89 10.53 9.02
N GLN A 86 7.07 9.52 8.74
CA GLN A 86 5.77 9.36 9.38
C GLN A 86 5.89 8.72 10.77
N ALA A 87 4.92 8.98 11.65
CA ALA A 87 4.85 8.38 12.98
C ALA A 87 4.80 6.84 12.89
N PRO A 88 5.85 6.11 13.32
CA PRO A 88 5.95 4.69 13.02
C PRO A 88 4.92 3.82 13.76
N LEU A 89 4.50 4.23 14.95
CA LEU A 89 3.44 3.53 15.70
C LEU A 89 2.09 3.69 15.00
N ALA A 90 1.77 4.91 14.55
CA ALA A 90 0.53 5.19 13.81
C ALA A 90 0.50 4.45 12.48
N MET A 91 1.60 4.42 11.72
CA MET A 91 1.70 3.66 10.47
C MET A 91 1.44 2.16 10.70
N ARG A 92 2.05 1.58 11.74
CA ARG A 92 1.84 0.15 12.06
C ARG A 92 0.39 -0.14 12.44
N ALA A 93 -0.23 0.71 13.25
CA ALA A 93 -1.63 0.58 13.63
C ALA A 93 -2.55 0.73 12.42
N THR A 94 -2.33 1.73 11.58
CA THR A 94 -3.09 1.94 10.32
C THR A 94 -3.01 0.71 9.42
N LYS A 95 -1.82 0.20 9.13
CA LYS A 95 -1.65 -1.00 8.30
C LYS A 95 -2.39 -2.21 8.88
N ARG A 96 -2.28 -2.42 10.20
CA ARG A 96 -2.95 -3.54 10.88
C ARG A 96 -4.47 -3.44 10.79
N THR A 97 -5.04 -2.27 11.10
CA THR A 97 -6.49 -2.07 11.08
C THR A 97 -7.07 -2.06 9.66
N MET A 98 -6.35 -1.54 8.66
CA MET A 98 -6.76 -1.65 7.26
C MET A 98 -6.81 -3.10 6.80
N ARG A 99 -5.80 -3.92 7.12
CA ARG A 99 -5.79 -5.34 6.77
C ARG A 99 -6.92 -6.11 7.46
N LEU A 100 -7.15 -5.84 8.74
CA LEU A 100 -8.27 -6.41 9.48
C LEU A 100 -9.61 -6.05 8.85
N GLY A 101 -9.77 -4.81 8.40
CA GLY A 101 -10.98 -4.31 7.76
C GLY A 101 -11.35 -5.01 6.44
N LEU A 102 -10.40 -5.71 5.79
CA LEU A 102 -10.70 -6.50 4.58
C LEU A 102 -11.51 -7.77 4.87
N ASP A 103 -11.48 -8.27 6.09
CA ASP A 103 -12.04 -9.57 6.47
C ASP A 103 -13.06 -9.47 7.64
N THR A 104 -13.40 -8.24 8.09
CA THR A 104 -14.34 -8.02 9.21
C THR A 104 -15.46 -7.05 8.84
N THR A 105 -16.49 -6.93 9.71
CA THR A 105 -17.52 -5.92 9.58
C THR A 105 -16.96 -4.53 9.93
N PHE A 106 -17.64 -3.48 9.46
CA PHE A 106 -17.30 -2.10 9.81
C PHE A 106 -17.29 -1.88 11.33
N ASP A 107 -18.31 -2.36 12.04
CA ASP A 107 -18.43 -2.15 13.49
C ASP A 107 -17.29 -2.84 14.25
N ALA A 108 -16.96 -4.09 13.88
CA ALA A 108 -15.84 -4.79 14.49
C ALA A 108 -14.50 -4.07 14.22
N ASN A 109 -14.28 -3.61 12.99
CA ASN A 109 -13.08 -2.85 12.65
C ASN A 109 -13.03 -1.50 13.39
N ALA A 110 -14.17 -0.79 13.52
CA ALA A 110 -14.24 0.48 14.23
C ALA A 110 -13.83 0.35 15.70
N HIS A 111 -14.24 -0.72 16.38
CA HIS A 111 -13.79 -1.00 17.75
C HIS A 111 -12.27 -1.18 17.83
N HIS A 112 -11.67 -1.92 16.89
CA HIS A 112 -10.21 -2.08 16.82
C HIS A 112 -9.49 -0.75 16.55
N VAL A 113 -10.03 0.06 15.62
CA VAL A 113 -9.48 1.39 15.33
C VAL A 113 -9.51 2.28 16.56
N MET A 114 -10.61 2.28 17.32
CA MET A 114 -10.70 3.07 18.55
C MET A 114 -9.74 2.60 19.64
N ALA A 115 -9.54 1.29 19.79
CA ALA A 115 -8.57 0.74 20.74
C ALA A 115 -7.13 1.19 20.38
N GLU A 116 -6.75 1.10 19.09
CA GLU A 116 -5.46 1.59 18.60
C GLU A 116 -5.32 3.11 18.82
N PHE A 117 -6.35 3.89 18.50
CA PHE A 117 -6.36 5.33 18.67
C PHE A 117 -6.09 5.73 20.13
N TYR A 118 -6.82 5.14 21.08
CA TYR A 118 -6.58 5.42 22.51
C TYR A 118 -5.17 5.01 22.97
N GLY A 119 -4.61 3.95 22.41
CA GLY A 119 -3.21 3.57 22.66
C GLY A 119 -2.24 4.63 22.14
N LEU A 120 -2.45 5.08 20.90
CA LEU A 120 -1.59 6.06 20.25
C LEU A 120 -1.62 7.45 20.92
N THR A 121 -2.77 7.90 21.45
CA THR A 121 -2.87 9.21 22.14
C THR A 121 -2.02 9.31 23.38
N ARG A 122 -1.50 8.19 23.90
CA ARG A 122 -0.62 8.14 25.07
C ARG A 122 0.87 8.09 24.72
N THR A 123 1.21 8.12 23.45
CA THR A 123 2.59 8.03 22.95
C THR A 123 3.25 9.41 22.91
N LYS A 124 4.58 9.43 22.98
CA LYS A 124 5.36 10.66 22.76
C LYS A 124 5.20 11.17 21.33
N ASP A 125 5.09 10.26 20.35
CA ASP A 125 4.87 10.62 18.95
C ASP A 125 3.56 11.36 18.76
N PHE A 126 2.50 11.01 19.50
CA PHE A 126 1.24 11.77 19.44
C PHE A 126 1.42 13.19 19.98
N ALA A 127 2.07 13.34 21.13
CA ALA A 127 2.34 14.65 21.72
C ALA A 127 3.21 15.52 20.80
N GLU A 128 4.25 14.92 20.21
CA GLU A 128 5.11 15.57 19.22
C GLU A 128 4.33 16.00 17.97
N GLY A 129 3.49 15.12 17.43
CA GLY A 129 2.68 15.45 16.24
C GLY A 129 1.72 16.63 16.50
N VAL A 130 1.11 16.69 17.68
CA VAL A 130 0.25 17.81 18.07
C VAL A 130 1.06 19.09 18.24
N ALA A 131 2.21 19.05 18.92
CA ALA A 131 3.08 20.21 19.11
C ALA A 131 3.59 20.75 17.77
N ALA A 132 4.11 19.88 16.91
CA ALA A 132 4.61 20.24 15.58
C ALA A 132 3.53 20.89 14.71
N PHE A 133 2.29 20.37 14.78
CA PHE A 133 1.16 20.96 14.04
C PHE A 133 0.84 22.38 14.51
N VAL A 134 0.78 22.61 15.83
CA VAL A 134 0.51 23.95 16.42
C VAL A 134 1.64 24.92 16.09
N GLU A 135 2.89 24.44 16.19
CA GLU A 135 4.09 25.25 15.95
C GLU A 135 4.43 25.41 14.45
N LYS A 136 3.70 24.74 13.55
CA LYS A 136 3.91 24.75 12.09
C LYS A 136 5.33 24.34 11.69
N ARG A 137 5.88 23.31 12.34
CA ARG A 137 7.19 22.72 12.05
C ARG A 137 7.07 21.25 11.67
N GLU A 138 8.14 20.71 11.13
CA GLU A 138 8.24 19.26 10.87
C GLU A 138 8.31 18.48 12.19
N PRO A 139 7.52 17.37 12.35
CA PRO A 139 7.58 16.54 13.54
C PRO A 139 8.83 15.64 13.54
N GLN A 140 9.29 15.27 14.74
CA GLN A 140 10.40 14.35 14.96
C GLN A 140 9.92 13.15 15.76
N TYR A 141 9.52 12.09 15.07
CA TYR A 141 8.98 10.89 15.69
C TYR A 141 10.07 9.92 16.15
N GLU A 142 9.86 9.30 17.32
CA GLU A 142 10.81 8.38 17.93
C GLU A 142 10.28 6.94 18.02
N GLY A 143 8.99 6.71 17.72
CA GLY A 143 8.36 5.38 17.78
C GLY A 143 8.00 4.93 19.19
N ARG A 144 7.73 5.84 20.09
CA ARG A 144 7.42 5.56 21.50
C ARG A 144 6.41 6.51 22.13
#